data_3d317022ba9f11bed691a3068baaa027
#
_entry.id   3d317022ba9f11bed691a3068baaa027
#
_cell.length_a   1.000
_cell.length_b   1.000
_cell.length_c   1.000
_cell.angle_alpha   90.00
_cell.angle_beta   90.00
_cell.angle_gamma   90.00
#
_symmetry.space_group_name_H-M   'P 1'
#
loop_
_entity.id
_entity.type
_entity.pdbx_description
1 polymer ?
#
loop_
_entity_poly.entity_id
_entity_poly.type
_entity_poly.pdbx_seq_one_letter_code
_entity_poly.pdbx_strand_id
1 'polypeptide(L)'
;TQRRRQRQMCIRDRVSKEEAERSMLLSMRWAERSKQSFNDRDGFGLFGIVQGSIFESLRIQSAEKLKRIGFDGYAVGGLAVGEGHETMINVLKMTVPCLPEDKPRYLMGVGKPRDLLAAVQNGVDMFDCVLPTRSGRTGQAFTRRGEVNLRNARHASDPRPLDAECNCPACQQFSRAYLHHLVKSGEILGAMLLTWHNLGYYQD
;
A
#
# COMPACT_ATOMS: atom_id res chain seq x y z
N THR A 1 0.59 21.91 13.49
CA THR A 1 1.85 21.12 13.54
C THR A 1 1.70 19.75 12.87
N GLN A 2 0.56 19.06 12.97
CA GLN A 2 0.32 17.77 12.26
C GLN A 2 0.31 17.90 10.74
N ARG A 3 -0.25 18.97 10.15
CA ARG A 3 -0.27 19.21 8.70
C ARG A 3 1.12 19.38 8.07
N ARG A 4 2.12 19.88 8.82
CA ARG A 4 3.50 20.00 8.34
C ARG A 4 4.24 18.66 8.28
N ARG A 5 3.97 17.73 9.23
CA ARG A 5 4.59 16.39 9.24
C ARG A 5 4.13 15.52 8.07
N GLN A 6 2.84 15.56 7.72
CA GLN A 6 2.31 14.84 6.55
C GLN A 6 2.84 15.37 5.20
N ARG A 7 3.18 16.66 5.09
CA ARG A 7 3.73 17.22 3.85
C ARG A 7 5.15 16.75 3.52
N GLN A 8 5.92 16.29 4.48
CA GLN A 8 7.29 15.80 4.24
C GLN A 8 7.32 14.32 3.83
N MET A 9 6.29 13.53 4.10
CA MET A 9 6.19 12.13 3.67
C MET A 9 5.72 11.97 2.22
N CYS A 10 5.04 12.96 1.65
CA CYS A 10 4.52 12.94 0.27
C CYS A 10 5.26 13.96 -0.58
N ILE A 11 6.47 13.65 -1.01
CA ILE A 11 7.18 14.43 -2.03
C ILE A 11 6.54 14.12 -3.38
N ARG A 12 5.96 15.16 -4.02
CA ARG A 12 5.31 15.05 -5.33
C ARG A 12 6.31 14.61 -6.40
N ASP A 13 5.82 13.92 -7.45
CA ASP A 13 6.57 13.36 -8.58
C ASP A 13 7.39 14.36 -9.43
N ARG A 14 7.36 15.65 -9.06
CA ARG A 14 8.01 16.75 -9.81
C ARG A 14 8.96 17.57 -8.95
N VAL A 15 9.58 16.95 -7.95
CA VAL A 15 10.57 17.62 -7.10
C VAL A 15 11.93 17.56 -7.78
N SER A 16 12.72 18.65 -7.69
CA SER A 16 14.10 18.63 -8.18
C SER A 16 14.95 17.64 -7.38
N LYS A 17 16.03 17.16 -7.99
CA LYS A 17 16.96 16.23 -7.33
C LYS A 17 17.54 16.82 -6.03
N GLU A 18 17.85 18.10 -6.04
CA GLU A 18 18.42 18.83 -4.89
C GLU A 18 17.41 18.93 -3.73
N GLU A 19 16.14 19.12 -4.03
CA GLU A 19 15.08 19.16 -3.02
C GLU A 19 14.81 17.76 -2.46
N ALA A 20 14.80 16.73 -3.32
CA ALA A 20 14.69 15.32 -2.91
C ALA A 20 15.87 14.91 -2.00
N GLU A 21 17.09 15.34 -2.32
CA GLU A 21 18.28 15.08 -1.52
C GLU A 21 18.20 15.76 -0.14
N ARG A 22 17.83 17.05 -0.08
CA ARG A 22 17.66 17.75 1.21
C ARG A 22 16.65 17.06 2.11
N SER A 23 15.52 16.64 1.53
CA SER A 23 14.46 15.93 2.24
C SER A 23 14.91 14.54 2.71
N MET A 24 15.60 13.80 1.88
CA MET A 24 16.18 12.51 2.20
C MET A 24 17.20 12.63 3.35
N LEU A 25 18.12 13.59 3.26
CA LEU A 25 19.11 13.83 4.32
C LEU A 25 18.46 14.23 5.66
N LEU A 26 17.38 15.00 5.63
CA LEU A 26 16.59 15.32 6.83
C LEU A 26 15.98 14.04 7.43
N SER A 27 15.42 13.17 6.58
CA SER A 27 14.85 11.89 7.01
C SER A 27 15.91 10.98 7.66
N MET A 28 17.15 10.98 7.14
CA MET A 28 18.24 10.20 7.75
C MET A 28 18.60 10.71 9.15
N ARG A 29 18.68 12.03 9.35
CA ARG A 29 18.87 12.60 10.70
C ARG A 29 17.75 12.23 11.69
N TRP A 30 16.52 12.14 11.19
CA TRP A 30 15.39 11.70 12.01
C TRP A 30 15.43 10.20 12.30
N ALA A 31 15.83 9.39 11.32
CA ALA A 31 16.00 7.95 11.50
C ALA A 31 17.02 7.65 12.61
N GLU A 32 18.15 8.34 12.61
CA GLU A 32 19.20 8.24 13.65
C GLU A 32 18.66 8.57 15.04
N ARG A 33 17.98 9.73 15.18
CA ARG A 33 17.37 10.13 16.45
C ARG A 33 16.26 9.19 16.92
N SER A 34 15.48 8.67 15.97
CA SER A 34 14.41 7.70 16.28
C SER A 34 15.02 6.39 16.80
N LYS A 35 16.08 5.89 16.17
CA LYS A 35 16.78 4.68 16.64
C LYS A 35 17.35 4.88 18.05
N GLN A 36 18.00 6.01 18.30
CA GLN A 36 18.56 6.33 19.62
C GLN A 36 17.47 6.42 20.71
N SER A 37 16.27 6.90 20.36
CA SER A 37 15.16 7.08 21.31
C SER A 37 14.27 5.85 21.45
N PHE A 38 14.41 4.86 20.59
CA PHE A 38 13.51 3.71 20.55
C PHE A 38 13.70 2.78 21.76
N ASN A 39 14.93 2.69 22.32
CA ASN A 39 15.28 1.80 23.44
C ASN A 39 14.70 0.41 23.20
N ASP A 40 15.47 -0.51 22.65
CA ASP A 40 15.03 -1.85 22.25
C ASP A 40 14.00 -2.43 23.22
N ARG A 41 12.80 -2.71 22.72
CA ARG A 41 11.64 -3.19 23.50
C ARG A 41 11.20 -4.53 22.94
N ASP A 42 11.07 -5.51 23.81
CA ASP A 42 10.62 -6.84 23.42
C ASP A 42 9.24 -6.79 22.73
N GLY A 43 9.14 -7.48 21.60
CA GLY A 43 7.92 -7.54 20.79
C GLY A 43 7.67 -6.35 19.87
N PHE A 44 8.60 -5.38 19.81
CA PHE A 44 8.49 -4.22 18.89
C PHE A 44 9.67 -4.18 17.91
N GLY A 45 9.39 -3.90 16.65
CA GLY A 45 10.40 -3.67 15.62
C GLY A 45 10.36 -2.24 15.11
N LEU A 46 11.53 -1.64 14.86
CA LEU A 46 11.65 -0.32 14.26
C LEU A 46 12.10 -0.42 12.81
N PHE A 47 11.34 0.19 11.90
CA PHE A 47 11.63 0.19 10.47
C PHE A 47 12.31 1.48 10.01
N GLY A 48 13.39 1.34 9.25
CA GLY A 48 14.02 2.43 8.53
C GLY A 48 13.35 2.67 7.18
N ILE A 49 13.00 3.93 6.85
CA ILE A 49 12.25 4.26 5.62
C ILE A 49 13.21 4.84 4.59
N VAL A 50 13.44 4.11 3.48
CA VAL A 50 14.23 4.58 2.33
C VAL A 50 13.48 5.70 1.62
N GLN A 51 14.15 6.82 1.43
CA GLN A 51 13.68 8.00 0.71
C GLN A 51 14.57 8.25 -0.53
N GLY A 52 14.21 9.23 -1.38
CA GLY A 52 15.02 9.59 -2.54
C GLY A 52 14.20 9.79 -3.83
N SER A 53 12.86 9.86 -3.73
CA SER A 53 11.97 10.03 -4.88
C SER A 53 12.27 8.97 -5.96
N ILE A 54 12.35 9.34 -7.22
CA ILE A 54 12.65 8.47 -8.36
C ILE A 54 14.16 8.40 -8.68
N PHE A 55 15.01 9.05 -7.88
CA PHE A 55 16.45 9.17 -8.16
C PHE A 55 17.23 8.02 -7.57
N GLU A 56 17.78 7.15 -8.42
CA GLU A 56 18.53 5.96 -8.03
C GLU A 56 19.67 6.27 -7.04
N SER A 57 20.50 7.26 -7.35
CA SER A 57 21.63 7.64 -6.47
C SER A 57 21.19 8.01 -5.06
N LEU A 58 20.03 8.67 -4.92
CA LEU A 58 19.49 9.04 -3.61
C LEU A 58 18.90 7.83 -2.88
N ARG A 59 18.25 6.91 -3.60
CA ARG A 59 17.75 5.65 -3.05
C ARG A 59 18.87 4.79 -2.49
N ILE A 60 19.94 4.60 -3.26
CA ILE A 60 21.12 3.86 -2.82
C ILE A 60 21.73 4.53 -1.59
N GLN A 61 21.97 5.85 -1.63
CA GLN A 61 22.52 6.60 -0.50
C GLN A 61 21.65 6.48 0.76
N SER A 62 20.32 6.55 0.62
CA SER A 62 19.37 6.40 1.71
C SER A 62 19.45 4.99 2.31
N ALA A 63 19.41 3.95 1.47
CA ALA A 63 19.51 2.56 1.92
C ALA A 63 20.81 2.30 2.67
N GLU A 64 21.95 2.76 2.14
CA GLU A 64 23.27 2.62 2.79
C GLU A 64 23.33 3.28 4.17
N LYS A 65 22.79 4.50 4.30
CA LYS A 65 22.75 5.20 5.58
C LYS A 65 21.87 4.47 6.59
N LEU A 66 20.69 3.99 6.17
CA LEU A 66 19.78 3.25 7.05
C LEU A 66 20.38 1.91 7.50
N LYS A 67 21.10 1.20 6.61
CA LYS A 67 21.81 -0.03 6.98
C LYS A 67 22.88 0.22 8.06
N ARG A 68 23.61 1.35 7.98
CA ARG A 68 24.62 1.72 9.00
C ARG A 68 24.00 2.05 10.34
N ILE A 69 22.80 2.67 10.38
CA ILE A 69 22.05 2.94 11.61
C ILE A 69 21.56 1.63 12.23
N GLY A 70 21.12 0.67 11.40
CA GLY A 70 20.64 -0.64 11.81
C GLY A 70 19.16 -0.62 12.28
N PHE A 71 18.28 -1.27 11.53
CA PHE A 71 16.86 -1.39 11.81
C PHE A 71 16.42 -2.87 11.78
N ASP A 72 15.25 -3.15 12.36
CA ASP A 72 14.65 -4.49 12.37
C ASP A 72 14.03 -4.86 11.03
N GLY A 73 13.66 -3.85 10.24
CA GLY A 73 13.17 -3.96 8.87
C GLY A 73 13.36 -2.67 8.09
N TYR A 74 13.09 -2.72 6.79
CA TYR A 74 13.29 -1.58 5.89
C TYR A 74 12.05 -1.33 5.04
N ALA A 75 11.58 -0.09 5.04
CA ALA A 75 10.44 0.32 4.23
C ALA A 75 10.88 1.12 3.00
N VAL A 76 10.18 0.96 1.89
CA VAL A 76 10.32 1.80 0.70
C VAL A 76 9.23 2.86 0.75
N GLY A 77 9.63 4.10 1.06
CA GLY A 77 8.73 5.24 1.15
C GLY A 77 8.74 6.13 -0.09
N GLY A 78 7.79 7.08 -0.16
CA GLY A 78 7.71 8.08 -1.23
C GLY A 78 7.27 7.51 -2.58
N LEU A 79 6.51 6.41 -2.58
CA LEU A 79 5.82 5.83 -3.71
C LEU A 79 4.29 5.86 -3.48
N ALA A 80 3.49 5.47 -4.48
CA ALA A 80 2.02 5.53 -4.47
C ALA A 80 1.44 6.96 -4.32
N VAL A 81 2.16 7.96 -4.83
CA VAL A 81 1.76 9.38 -4.79
C VAL A 81 1.40 9.94 -6.18
N GLY A 82 1.29 9.07 -7.20
CA GLY A 82 0.88 9.43 -8.57
C GLY A 82 1.91 9.13 -9.66
N GLU A 83 3.03 8.48 -9.33
CA GLU A 83 4.13 8.18 -10.26
C GLU A 83 3.79 7.13 -11.33
N GLY A 84 2.72 6.37 -11.10
CA GLY A 84 2.29 5.28 -11.98
C GLY A 84 3.06 3.97 -11.76
N HIS A 85 2.49 2.88 -12.33
CA HIS A 85 2.97 1.51 -12.12
C HIS A 85 4.43 1.31 -12.53
N GLU A 86 4.78 1.73 -13.76
CA GLU A 86 6.13 1.49 -14.32
C GLU A 86 7.22 2.19 -13.51
N THR A 87 6.99 3.45 -13.14
CA THR A 87 7.95 4.21 -12.32
C THR A 87 8.13 3.55 -10.95
N MET A 88 7.03 3.13 -10.32
CA MET A 88 7.08 2.41 -9.05
C MET A 88 7.94 1.14 -9.16
N ILE A 89 7.70 0.30 -10.17
CA ILE A 89 8.48 -0.94 -10.38
C ILE A 89 9.96 -0.64 -10.64
N ASN A 90 10.27 0.39 -11.41
CA ASN A 90 11.66 0.79 -11.65
C ASN A 90 12.34 1.21 -10.35
N VAL A 91 11.65 1.98 -9.49
CA VAL A 91 12.17 2.36 -8.18
C VAL A 91 12.38 1.14 -7.28
N LEU A 92 11.48 0.15 -7.30
CA LEU A 92 11.66 -1.10 -6.54
C LEU A 92 12.89 -1.87 -7.02
N LYS A 93 13.05 -2.04 -8.33
CA LYS A 93 14.20 -2.75 -8.93
C LYS A 93 15.55 -2.16 -8.53
N MET A 94 15.63 -0.84 -8.37
CA MET A 94 16.87 -0.19 -7.96
C MET A 94 17.05 -0.12 -6.43
N THR A 95 15.95 -0.16 -5.66
CA THR A 95 16.00 0.06 -4.20
C THR A 95 16.10 -1.25 -3.42
N VAL A 96 15.26 -2.23 -3.77
CA VAL A 96 15.13 -3.47 -2.99
C VAL A 96 16.42 -4.28 -2.94
N PRO A 97 17.23 -4.41 -4.02
CA PRO A 97 18.52 -5.10 -3.97
C PRO A 97 19.53 -4.43 -3.03
N CYS A 98 19.33 -3.16 -2.68
CA CYS A 98 20.21 -2.45 -1.73
C CYS A 98 19.89 -2.76 -0.26
N LEU A 99 18.76 -3.44 0.01
CA LEU A 99 18.28 -3.77 1.36
C LEU A 99 18.70 -5.18 1.78
N PRO A 100 18.93 -5.43 3.08
CA PRO A 100 19.27 -6.76 3.58
C PRO A 100 18.21 -7.80 3.22
N GLU A 101 18.63 -9.01 2.87
CA GLU A 101 17.73 -10.13 2.53
C GLU A 101 17.15 -10.82 3.77
N ASP A 102 17.84 -10.72 4.88
CA ASP A 102 17.46 -11.29 6.18
C ASP A 102 16.53 -10.39 7.00
N LYS A 103 16.09 -9.25 6.44
CA LYS A 103 15.21 -8.29 7.12
C LYS A 103 13.95 -8.04 6.29
N PRO A 104 12.77 -7.91 6.95
CA PRO A 104 11.51 -7.65 6.25
C PRO A 104 11.55 -6.33 5.47
N ARG A 105 11.05 -6.39 4.24
CA ARG A 105 10.99 -5.28 3.28
C ARG A 105 9.54 -4.86 3.09
N TYR A 106 9.25 -3.62 3.42
CA TYR A 106 7.89 -3.10 3.49
C TYR A 106 7.65 -2.01 2.46
N LEU A 107 6.67 -2.20 1.56
CA LEU A 107 6.25 -1.19 0.60
C LEU A 107 5.02 -0.45 1.12
N MET A 108 5.18 0.83 1.44
CA MET A 108 4.17 1.65 2.11
C MET A 108 3.10 2.16 1.14
N GLY A 109 1.83 1.98 1.50
CA GLY A 109 0.68 2.63 0.84
C GLY A 109 0.30 2.08 -0.53
N VAL A 110 0.90 0.98 -0.98
CA VAL A 110 0.62 0.33 -2.26
C VAL A 110 -0.37 -0.82 -2.08
N GLY A 111 -1.41 -0.88 -2.94
CA GLY A 111 -2.44 -1.87 -2.75
C GLY A 111 -3.27 -2.24 -3.98
N LYS A 112 -2.95 -1.79 -5.20
CA LYS A 112 -3.57 -2.38 -6.38
C LYS A 112 -3.08 -3.82 -6.55
N PRO A 113 -3.94 -4.81 -6.81
CA PRO A 113 -3.54 -6.23 -6.89
C PRO A 113 -2.33 -6.47 -7.81
N ARG A 114 -2.33 -5.87 -9.00
CA ARG A 114 -1.19 -6.00 -9.94
C ARG A 114 0.11 -5.41 -9.39
N ASP A 115 0.01 -4.34 -8.57
CA ASP A 115 1.17 -3.66 -8.01
C ASP A 115 1.75 -4.49 -6.86
N LEU A 116 0.90 -5.16 -6.07
CA LEU A 116 1.32 -6.10 -5.04
C LEU A 116 2.09 -7.28 -5.63
N LEU A 117 1.54 -7.94 -6.65
CA LEU A 117 2.20 -9.06 -7.32
C LEU A 117 3.57 -8.66 -7.89
N ALA A 118 3.62 -7.51 -8.58
CA ALA A 118 4.87 -7.01 -9.12
C ALA A 118 5.88 -6.64 -8.03
N ALA A 119 5.44 -6.12 -6.89
CA ALA A 119 6.32 -5.78 -5.78
C ALA A 119 6.85 -7.05 -5.07
N VAL A 120 6.02 -8.08 -4.87
CA VAL A 120 6.47 -9.39 -4.33
C VAL A 120 7.52 -10.00 -5.25
N GLN A 121 7.33 -9.98 -6.57
CA GLN A 121 8.31 -10.45 -7.54
C GLN A 121 9.65 -9.68 -7.47
N ASN A 122 9.65 -8.46 -6.93
CA ASN A 122 10.84 -7.65 -6.68
C ASN A 122 11.36 -7.76 -5.25
N GLY A 123 10.89 -8.72 -4.45
CA GLY A 123 11.42 -9.02 -3.12
C GLY A 123 10.84 -8.17 -1.99
N VAL A 124 9.61 -7.69 -2.11
CA VAL A 124 8.88 -7.01 -1.03
C VAL A 124 8.05 -8.01 -0.25
N ASP A 125 8.05 -7.92 1.07
CA ASP A 125 7.41 -8.87 1.98
C ASP A 125 6.12 -8.34 2.63
N MET A 126 6.01 -7.01 2.84
CA MET A 126 4.95 -6.40 3.63
C MET A 126 4.31 -5.22 2.89
N PHE A 127 3.01 -5.04 3.12
CA PHE A 127 2.22 -3.98 2.50
C PHE A 127 1.20 -3.42 3.48
N ASP A 128 0.83 -2.16 3.30
CA ASP A 128 -0.39 -1.57 3.84
C ASP A 128 -1.12 -0.79 2.76
N CYS A 129 -2.42 -0.85 2.75
CA CYS A 129 -3.22 0.09 1.97
C CYS A 129 -4.67 0.16 2.43
N VAL A 130 -5.30 1.28 2.12
CA VAL A 130 -6.73 1.50 2.39
C VAL A 130 -7.64 0.99 1.27
N LEU A 131 -7.07 0.50 0.16
CA LEU A 131 -7.82 0.26 -1.07
C LEU A 131 -8.92 -0.79 -0.90
N PRO A 132 -8.70 -1.98 -0.30
CA PRO A 132 -9.77 -2.97 -0.15
C PRO A 132 -10.94 -2.45 0.67
N THR A 133 -10.67 -1.80 1.81
CA THR A 133 -11.71 -1.30 2.70
C THR A 133 -12.37 -0.02 2.17
N ARG A 134 -11.59 0.91 1.60
CA ARG A 134 -12.14 2.13 0.98
C ARG A 134 -13.04 1.78 -0.19
N SER A 135 -12.60 0.89 -1.09
CA SER A 135 -13.38 0.45 -2.25
C SER A 135 -14.68 -0.23 -1.81
N GLY A 136 -14.64 -1.11 -0.81
CA GLY A 136 -15.83 -1.74 -0.24
C GLY A 136 -16.85 -0.71 0.26
N ARG A 137 -16.40 0.30 1.01
CA ARG A 137 -17.29 1.38 1.49
C ARG A 137 -17.87 2.25 0.38
N THR A 138 -17.24 2.30 -0.79
CA THR A 138 -17.75 3.08 -1.93
C THR A 138 -18.50 2.26 -2.96
N GLY A 139 -18.75 0.98 -2.67
CA GLY A 139 -19.55 0.10 -3.54
C GLY A 139 -18.73 -0.61 -4.62
N GLN A 140 -17.41 -0.69 -4.48
CA GLN A 140 -16.52 -1.37 -5.42
C GLN A 140 -15.97 -2.66 -4.80
N ALA A 141 -16.02 -3.74 -5.58
CA ALA A 141 -15.46 -5.05 -5.23
C ALA A 141 -14.35 -5.44 -6.23
N PHE A 142 -13.32 -6.11 -5.74
CA PHE A 142 -12.28 -6.77 -6.54
C PHE A 142 -12.67 -8.23 -6.75
N THR A 143 -12.58 -8.71 -7.99
CA THR A 143 -12.88 -10.11 -8.32
C THR A 143 -11.80 -10.68 -9.24
N ARG A 144 -11.74 -12.00 -9.37
CA ARG A 144 -10.81 -12.68 -10.31
C ARG A 144 -11.03 -12.29 -11.78
N ARG A 145 -12.19 -11.69 -12.08
CA ARG A 145 -12.56 -11.18 -13.41
C ARG A 145 -12.45 -9.65 -13.54
N GLY A 146 -11.84 -8.99 -12.57
CA GLY A 146 -11.65 -7.55 -12.51
C GLY A 146 -12.56 -6.84 -11.50
N GLU A 147 -12.59 -5.53 -11.57
CA GLU A 147 -13.33 -4.68 -10.64
C GLU A 147 -14.82 -4.64 -10.97
N VAL A 148 -15.65 -4.75 -9.95
CA VAL A 148 -17.12 -4.66 -10.03
C VAL A 148 -17.59 -3.45 -9.23
N ASN A 149 -18.22 -2.48 -9.92
CA ASN A 149 -18.85 -1.34 -9.24
C ASN A 149 -20.35 -1.60 -9.05
N LEU A 150 -20.76 -1.88 -7.82
CA LEU A 150 -22.14 -2.22 -7.45
C LEU A 150 -23.11 -1.03 -7.56
N ARG A 151 -22.63 0.20 -7.80
CA ARG A 151 -23.50 1.35 -8.06
C ARG A 151 -24.12 1.33 -9.45
N ASN A 152 -23.55 0.55 -10.39
CA ASN A 152 -24.04 0.45 -11.75
C ASN A 152 -25.40 -0.25 -11.82
N ALA A 153 -26.36 0.35 -12.53
CA ALA A 153 -27.73 -0.17 -12.71
C ALA A 153 -27.78 -1.57 -13.32
N ARG A 154 -26.76 -1.98 -14.09
CA ARG A 154 -26.65 -3.34 -14.65
C ARG A 154 -26.71 -4.45 -13.60
N HIS A 155 -26.49 -4.14 -12.33
CA HIS A 155 -26.51 -5.10 -11.22
C HIS A 155 -27.86 -5.16 -10.50
N ALA A 156 -28.83 -4.31 -10.87
CA ALA A 156 -30.11 -4.19 -10.15
C ALA A 156 -30.91 -5.50 -10.12
N SER A 157 -30.77 -6.36 -11.15
CA SER A 157 -31.43 -7.67 -11.24
C SER A 157 -30.46 -8.83 -11.46
N ASP A 158 -29.17 -8.66 -11.16
CA ASP A 158 -28.15 -9.69 -11.38
C ASP A 158 -28.16 -10.71 -10.22
N PRO A 159 -28.61 -11.97 -10.44
CA PRO A 159 -28.71 -12.97 -9.38
C PRO A 159 -27.36 -13.63 -9.03
N ARG A 160 -26.30 -13.35 -9.80
CA ARG A 160 -24.99 -13.98 -9.61
C ARG A 160 -24.27 -13.43 -8.37
N PRO A 161 -23.37 -14.21 -7.74
CA PRO A 161 -22.48 -13.71 -6.68
C PRO A 161 -21.50 -12.67 -7.23
N LEU A 162 -20.80 -11.95 -6.34
CA LEU A 162 -19.71 -11.04 -6.72
C LEU A 162 -18.64 -11.78 -7.51
N ASP A 163 -18.17 -12.88 -6.96
CA ASP A 163 -17.19 -13.79 -7.56
C ASP A 163 -17.61 -15.23 -7.26
N ALA A 164 -17.77 -16.02 -8.32
CA ALA A 164 -18.24 -17.41 -8.21
C ALA A 164 -17.20 -18.35 -7.57
N GLU A 165 -15.93 -17.96 -7.59
CA GLU A 165 -14.83 -18.74 -7.04
C GLU A 165 -14.43 -18.29 -5.61
N CYS A 166 -15.13 -17.31 -5.05
CA CYS A 166 -14.86 -16.77 -3.72
C CYS A 166 -15.75 -17.43 -2.65
N ASN A 167 -15.14 -17.88 -1.57
CA ASN A 167 -15.82 -18.55 -0.45
C ASN A 167 -16.27 -17.60 0.68
N CYS A 168 -16.10 -16.28 0.51
CA CYS A 168 -16.52 -15.34 1.56
C CYS A 168 -18.07 -15.30 1.71
N PRO A 169 -18.59 -14.92 2.89
CA PRO A 169 -20.03 -14.85 3.13
C PRO A 169 -20.79 -13.97 2.14
N ALA A 170 -20.18 -12.88 1.66
CA ALA A 170 -20.80 -12.00 0.69
C ALA A 170 -21.09 -12.71 -0.65
N CYS A 171 -20.18 -13.59 -1.10
CA CYS A 171 -20.35 -14.36 -2.33
C CYS A 171 -21.25 -15.58 -2.17
N GLN A 172 -21.22 -16.22 -1.00
CA GLN A 172 -21.98 -17.44 -0.75
C GLN A 172 -23.45 -17.20 -0.45
N GLN A 173 -23.80 -16.06 0.13
CA GLN A 173 -25.14 -15.82 0.66
C GLN A 173 -25.93 -14.75 -0.10
N PHE A 174 -25.25 -13.87 -0.86
CA PHE A 174 -25.89 -12.70 -1.44
C PHE A 174 -25.60 -12.54 -2.94
N SER A 175 -26.63 -12.13 -3.68
CA SER A 175 -26.50 -11.79 -5.10
C SER A 175 -25.96 -10.37 -5.29
N ARG A 176 -25.45 -10.10 -6.50
CA ARG A 176 -25.08 -8.73 -6.92
C ARG A 176 -26.28 -7.78 -6.85
N ALA A 177 -27.48 -8.25 -7.16
CA ALA A 177 -28.72 -7.45 -7.06
C ALA A 177 -28.96 -6.98 -5.62
N TYR A 178 -28.83 -7.87 -4.65
CA TYR A 178 -29.01 -7.50 -3.24
C TYR A 178 -27.92 -6.53 -2.77
N LEU A 179 -26.67 -6.81 -3.09
CA LEU A 179 -25.54 -5.92 -2.76
C LEU A 179 -25.65 -4.56 -3.44
N HIS A 180 -26.12 -4.51 -4.70
CA HIS A 180 -26.46 -3.27 -5.40
C HIS A 180 -27.53 -2.48 -4.65
N HIS A 181 -28.60 -3.14 -4.22
CA HIS A 181 -29.67 -2.51 -3.43
C HIS A 181 -29.10 -1.88 -2.15
N LEU A 182 -28.33 -2.63 -1.36
CA LEU A 182 -27.71 -2.12 -0.12
C LEU A 182 -26.83 -0.89 -0.38
N VAL A 183 -25.98 -0.95 -1.43
CA VAL A 183 -25.10 0.16 -1.79
C VAL A 183 -25.87 1.39 -2.24
N LYS A 184 -26.95 1.22 -3.00
CA LYS A 184 -27.81 2.32 -3.48
C LYS A 184 -28.63 2.95 -2.36
N SER A 185 -29.09 2.16 -1.41
CA SER A 185 -29.84 2.62 -0.24
C SER A 185 -28.94 3.19 0.86
N GLY A 186 -27.62 3.06 0.73
CA GLY A 186 -26.67 3.57 1.72
C GLY A 186 -26.60 2.73 3.00
N GLU A 187 -27.01 1.47 2.93
CA GLU A 187 -27.01 0.55 4.07
C GLU A 187 -25.58 0.17 4.48
N ILE A 188 -25.31 0.23 5.79
CA ILE A 188 -23.98 -0.12 6.36
C ILE A 188 -23.61 -1.56 6.02
N LEU A 189 -24.58 -2.49 6.00
CA LEU A 189 -24.35 -3.89 5.67
C LEU A 189 -23.71 -4.06 4.28
N GLY A 190 -24.09 -3.25 3.29
CA GLY A 190 -23.48 -3.25 1.97
C GLY A 190 -21.97 -2.95 2.03
N ALA A 191 -21.59 -1.90 2.78
CA ALA A 191 -20.20 -1.54 2.98
C ALA A 191 -19.41 -2.63 3.75
N MET A 192 -20.03 -3.26 4.74
CA MET A 192 -19.41 -4.35 5.52
C MET A 192 -19.15 -5.58 4.64
N LEU A 193 -20.15 -6.05 3.91
CA LEU A 193 -20.04 -7.24 3.04
C LEU A 193 -19.00 -7.04 1.93
N LEU A 194 -18.99 -5.87 1.29
CA LEU A 194 -18.00 -5.56 0.25
C LEU A 194 -16.59 -5.41 0.82
N THR A 195 -16.45 -4.85 2.01
CA THR A 195 -15.16 -4.76 2.69
C THR A 195 -14.64 -6.16 3.05
N TRP A 196 -15.50 -7.02 3.59
CA TRP A 196 -15.14 -8.41 3.89
C TRP A 196 -14.71 -9.17 2.64
N HIS A 197 -15.51 -9.08 1.56
CA HIS A 197 -15.14 -9.69 0.29
C HIS A 197 -13.78 -9.21 -0.22
N ASN A 198 -13.54 -7.89 -0.23
CA ASN A 198 -12.29 -7.33 -0.70
C ASN A 198 -11.11 -7.76 0.15
N LEU A 199 -11.24 -7.81 1.48
CA LEU A 199 -10.18 -8.33 2.35
C LEU A 199 -9.90 -9.81 2.08
N GLY A 200 -10.94 -10.65 1.90
CA GLY A 200 -10.76 -12.05 1.48
C GLY A 200 -10.01 -12.18 0.17
N TYR A 201 -10.40 -11.42 -0.84
CA TYR A 201 -9.73 -11.40 -2.14
C TYR A 201 -8.24 -11.04 -2.07
N TYR A 202 -7.86 -10.15 -1.14
CA TYR A 202 -6.46 -9.75 -0.96
C TYR A 202 -5.64 -10.76 -0.15
N GLN A 203 -6.28 -11.66 0.59
CA GLN A 203 -5.62 -12.70 1.37
C GLN A 203 -5.47 -14.02 0.60
N ASP A 204 -6.28 -14.26 -0.43
CA ASP A 204 -6.19 -15.41 -1.35
C ASP A 204 -5.01 -15.27 -2.34
#